data_bfb96a50a89099fcb3a7f307fc4c04a5
#
_entry.id   bfb96a50a89099fcb3a7f307fc4c04a5
#
_cell.length_a   1.000
_cell.length_b   1.000
_cell.length_c   1.000
_cell.angle_alpha   90.00
_cell.angle_beta   90.00
_cell.angle_gamma   90.00
#
_symmetry.space_group_name_H-M   'P 1'
#
loop_
_entity.id
_entity.type
_entity.pdbx_description
1 polymer ?
#
loop_
_entity_poly.entity_id
_entity_poly.type
_entity_poly.pdbx_seq_one_letter_code
_entity_poly.pdbx_strand_id
1 'polypeptide(L)'
;MYKETLFKQKISISALVVIVSSLIIILAATPIHNAYSINPTNPTNDVTKGSISSISNDPSNSSTAWIITGVYKMENVEKSPTFNSTFYMMKTDGTSKHTHSIYDFKVNADPILNTSNNSTILNGTSTVTMKEGPVNDVPTQITLLGDSAINIMLEPTKVNNHFDNGPIYGNQHLICVEVPSYCK
;
A
#
# COMPACT_ATOMS: atom_id res chain seq x y z
N MET A 1 -28.16 67.62 3.39
CA MET A 1 -27.32 66.83 4.31
C MET A 1 -27.40 65.30 4.10
N TYR A 2 -28.31 64.81 3.26
CA TYR A 2 -28.52 63.37 3.06
C TYR A 2 -27.71 62.75 1.88
N LYS A 3 -27.17 63.52 0.94
CA LYS A 3 -26.42 63.05 -0.24
C LYS A 3 -24.93 62.76 0.04
N GLU A 4 -24.32 63.40 0.99
CA GLU A 4 -22.89 63.18 1.29
C GLU A 4 -22.63 61.88 2.05
N THR A 5 -23.56 61.43 2.89
CA THR A 5 -23.41 60.15 3.63
C THR A 5 -23.51 58.94 2.74
N LEU A 6 -24.30 58.96 1.67
CA LEU A 6 -24.43 57.87 0.71
C LEU A 6 -23.17 57.71 -0.15
N PHE A 7 -22.46 58.78 -0.48
CA PHE A 7 -21.24 58.73 -1.29
C PHE A 7 -20.05 58.15 -0.49
N LYS A 8 -19.93 58.51 0.79
CA LYS A 8 -18.88 57.94 1.68
C LYS A 8 -19.07 56.45 1.94
N GLN A 9 -20.32 55.98 2.02
CA GLN A 9 -20.60 54.57 2.26
C GLN A 9 -20.29 53.67 1.03
N LYS A 10 -20.49 54.20 -0.19
CA LYS A 10 -20.15 53.47 -1.43
C LYS A 10 -18.65 53.28 -1.65
N ILE A 11 -17.83 54.26 -1.25
CA ILE A 11 -16.37 54.15 -1.36
C ILE A 11 -15.81 53.12 -0.39
N SER A 12 -16.39 53.05 0.84
CA SER A 12 -15.98 52.07 1.85
C SER A 12 -16.24 50.61 1.44
N ILE A 13 -17.38 50.34 0.79
CA ILE A 13 -17.73 48.98 0.32
C ILE A 13 -16.84 48.56 -0.84
N SER A 14 -16.52 49.44 -1.77
CA SER A 14 -15.64 49.15 -2.89
C SER A 14 -14.20 48.87 -2.44
N ALA A 15 -13.69 49.58 -1.43
CA ALA A 15 -12.40 49.36 -0.83
C ALA A 15 -12.34 48.01 -0.10
N LEU A 16 -13.40 47.59 0.58
CA LEU A 16 -13.48 46.31 1.27
C LEU A 16 -13.49 45.12 0.31
N VAL A 17 -14.18 45.22 -0.82
CA VAL A 17 -14.22 44.15 -1.84
C VAL A 17 -12.86 43.94 -2.48
N VAL A 18 -12.09 45.00 -2.73
CA VAL A 18 -10.74 44.89 -3.30
C VAL A 18 -9.77 44.23 -2.32
N ILE A 19 -9.87 44.51 -1.03
CA ILE A 19 -9.01 43.90 -0.01
C ILE A 19 -9.33 42.42 0.16
N VAL A 20 -10.59 42.01 0.12
CA VAL A 20 -10.98 40.59 0.26
C VAL A 20 -10.60 39.79 -0.99
N SER A 21 -10.71 40.37 -2.18
CA SER A 21 -10.30 39.68 -3.41
C SER A 21 -8.78 39.50 -3.52
N SER A 22 -7.98 40.45 -3.02
CA SER A 22 -6.52 40.30 -2.99
C SER A 22 -6.04 39.29 -1.94
N LEU A 23 -6.78 39.11 -0.84
CA LEU A 23 -6.45 38.09 0.18
C LEU A 23 -6.70 36.66 -0.30
N ILE A 24 -7.71 36.44 -1.13
CA ILE A 24 -8.05 35.13 -1.69
C ILE A 24 -6.98 34.64 -2.70
N ILE A 25 -6.35 35.55 -3.42
CA ILE A 25 -5.31 35.21 -4.41
C ILE A 25 -3.99 34.78 -3.72
N ILE A 26 -3.72 35.26 -2.51
CA ILE A 26 -2.50 34.89 -1.76
C ILE A 26 -2.63 33.50 -1.11
N LEU A 27 -3.83 32.99 -0.81
CA LEU A 27 -4.03 31.65 -0.27
C LEU A 27 -3.99 30.52 -1.31
N ALA A 28 -4.02 30.84 -2.60
CA ALA A 28 -3.96 29.84 -3.68
C ALA A 28 -2.52 29.46 -4.11
N ALA A 29 -1.51 30.11 -3.56
CA ALA A 29 -0.11 29.84 -3.85
C ALA A 29 0.58 29.06 -2.72
N THR A 30 -0.06 28.00 -2.21
CA THR A 30 0.69 27.00 -1.43
C THR A 30 1.55 26.20 -2.42
N PRO A 31 2.89 26.13 -2.21
CA PRO A 31 3.70 25.29 -3.06
C PRO A 31 3.20 23.86 -2.96
N ILE A 32 2.83 23.30 -4.10
CA ILE A 32 2.61 21.86 -4.23
C ILE A 32 3.89 21.21 -3.74
N HIS A 33 3.80 20.47 -2.65
CA HIS A 33 4.92 19.72 -2.11
C HIS A 33 5.51 18.87 -3.23
N ASN A 34 6.80 19.00 -3.42
CA ASN A 34 7.59 18.31 -4.42
C ASN A 34 7.17 16.84 -4.44
N ALA A 35 6.55 16.41 -5.53
CA ALA A 35 6.54 15.02 -5.88
C ALA A 35 8.00 14.57 -5.85
N TYR A 36 8.32 13.63 -5.00
CA TYR A 36 9.63 12.99 -4.96
C TYR A 36 9.84 12.40 -6.35
N SER A 37 10.62 13.10 -7.17
CA SER A 37 11.11 12.58 -8.42
C SER A 37 12.07 11.46 -8.07
N ILE A 38 11.66 10.23 -8.23
CA ILE A 38 12.56 9.08 -8.23
C ILE A 38 13.49 9.32 -9.43
N ASN A 39 14.69 9.75 -9.15
CA ASN A 39 15.73 9.94 -10.16
C ASN A 39 16.17 8.53 -10.61
N PRO A 40 15.96 8.12 -11.86
CA PRO A 40 16.38 6.78 -12.31
C PRO A 40 17.87 6.79 -12.66
N THR A 41 18.73 6.90 -11.66
CA THR A 41 20.18 6.80 -11.86
C THR A 41 20.79 5.88 -10.83
N ASN A 42 20.60 4.59 -11.00
CA ASN A 42 21.59 3.52 -10.87
C ASN A 42 20.86 2.16 -10.95
N PRO A 43 21.36 1.14 -11.64
CA PRO A 43 20.84 -0.22 -11.52
C PRO A 43 21.40 -0.85 -10.23
N THR A 44 21.11 -0.25 -9.10
CA THR A 44 21.29 -0.90 -7.80
C THR A 44 20.09 -1.83 -7.63
N ASN A 45 20.34 -3.08 -7.32
CA ASN A 45 19.37 -4.11 -6.96
C ASN A 45 18.21 -3.46 -6.19
N ASP A 46 17.10 -3.24 -6.89
CA ASP A 46 15.92 -2.62 -6.28
C ASP A 46 15.30 -3.64 -5.33
N VAL A 47 15.58 -3.47 -4.05
CA VAL A 47 15.14 -4.36 -2.97
C VAL A 47 14.11 -3.64 -2.13
N THR A 48 12.87 -4.07 -2.25
CA THR A 48 11.79 -3.61 -1.36
C THR A 48 11.59 -4.63 -0.23
N LYS A 49 11.56 -4.15 0.98
CA LYS A 49 11.25 -4.95 2.19
C LYS A 49 10.12 -4.29 2.94
N GLY A 50 9.23 -5.11 3.48
CA GLY A 50 8.12 -4.57 4.25
C GLY A 50 7.54 -5.57 5.22
N SER A 51 6.49 -5.17 5.90
CA SER A 51 5.75 -6.01 6.82
C SER A 51 4.39 -6.41 6.26
N ILE A 52 3.95 -7.62 6.60
CA ILE A 52 2.58 -8.09 6.40
C ILE A 52 1.79 -7.76 7.67
N SER A 53 0.63 -7.15 7.49
CA SER A 53 -0.31 -6.83 8.55
C SER A 53 -1.72 -6.84 7.96
N SER A 54 -2.43 -7.93 8.16
CA SER A 54 -3.74 -8.17 7.55
C SER A 54 -4.68 -8.88 8.52
N ILE A 55 -5.97 -8.71 8.28
CA ILE A 55 -7.02 -9.49 8.94
C ILE A 55 -7.83 -10.15 7.82
N SER A 56 -8.08 -11.43 7.96
CA SER A 56 -8.87 -12.26 7.05
C SER A 56 -10.03 -12.89 7.81
N ASN A 57 -11.17 -13.08 7.17
CA ASN A 57 -12.29 -13.77 7.78
C ASN A 57 -11.93 -15.23 8.03
N ASP A 58 -12.56 -15.82 9.07
CA ASP A 58 -12.49 -17.25 9.30
C ASP A 58 -13.71 -17.92 8.62
N PRO A 59 -13.53 -18.62 7.50
CA PRO A 59 -14.65 -19.23 6.79
C PRO A 59 -15.33 -20.34 7.60
N SER A 60 -14.67 -20.86 8.64
CA SER A 60 -15.20 -21.89 9.51
C SER A 60 -15.99 -21.36 10.72
N ASN A 61 -15.80 -20.09 11.07
CA ASN A 61 -16.42 -19.47 12.23
C ASN A 61 -16.53 -17.95 12.08
N SER A 62 -17.73 -17.45 11.85
CA SER A 62 -18.00 -16.01 11.68
C SER A 62 -17.73 -15.15 12.93
N SER A 63 -17.50 -15.77 14.09
CA SER A 63 -17.19 -15.05 15.33
C SER A 63 -15.69 -14.84 15.52
N THR A 64 -14.84 -15.41 14.67
CA THR A 64 -13.39 -15.27 14.71
C THR A 64 -12.87 -14.75 13.36
N ALA A 65 -11.69 -14.15 13.40
CA ALA A 65 -10.94 -13.76 12.21
C ALA A 65 -9.49 -14.21 12.37
N TRP A 66 -8.76 -14.24 11.27
CA TRP A 66 -7.34 -14.51 11.26
C TRP A 66 -6.54 -13.21 11.31
N ILE A 67 -5.64 -13.10 12.26
CA ILE A 67 -4.60 -12.08 12.29
C ILE A 67 -3.41 -12.64 11.53
N ILE A 68 -2.94 -11.92 10.52
CA ILE A 68 -1.81 -12.28 9.65
C ILE A 68 -0.72 -11.24 9.85
N THR A 69 0.44 -11.65 10.34
CA THR A 69 1.57 -10.77 10.56
C THR A 69 2.86 -11.40 10.04
N GLY A 70 3.72 -10.63 9.41
CA GLY A 70 4.94 -11.17 8.85
C GLY A 70 5.80 -10.13 8.16
N VAL A 71 6.70 -10.63 7.34
CA VAL A 71 7.62 -9.82 6.54
C VAL A 71 7.69 -10.33 5.11
N TYR A 72 8.05 -9.46 4.20
CA TYR A 72 8.36 -9.83 2.82
C TYR A 72 9.61 -9.14 2.32
N LYS A 73 10.18 -9.70 1.27
CA LYS A 73 11.26 -9.15 0.47
C LYS A 73 10.91 -9.32 -1.00
N MET A 74 11.08 -8.27 -1.77
CA MET A 74 10.96 -8.27 -3.23
C MET A 74 12.22 -7.65 -3.83
N GLU A 75 12.69 -8.20 -4.93
CA GLU A 75 13.88 -7.74 -5.64
C GLU A 75 13.60 -7.64 -7.13
N ASN A 76 14.30 -6.73 -7.83
CA ASN A 76 14.28 -6.56 -9.29
C ASN A 76 12.87 -6.33 -9.88
N VAL A 77 12.07 -5.48 -9.25
CA VAL A 77 10.65 -5.25 -9.59
C VAL A 77 10.42 -4.96 -11.09
N GLU A 78 11.34 -4.26 -11.74
CA GLU A 78 11.19 -3.81 -13.13
C GLU A 78 11.55 -4.86 -14.18
N LYS A 79 12.36 -5.86 -13.86
CA LYS A 79 12.92 -6.78 -14.87
C LYS A 79 12.52 -8.24 -14.66
N SER A 80 12.88 -8.75 -13.51
CA SER A 80 12.65 -10.16 -13.17
C SER A 80 12.37 -10.23 -11.66
N PRO A 81 11.17 -9.79 -11.25
CA PRO A 81 10.84 -9.69 -9.85
C PRO A 81 10.88 -11.04 -9.16
N THR A 82 11.57 -11.09 -8.02
CA THR A 82 11.49 -12.19 -7.06
C THR A 82 10.71 -11.72 -5.85
N PHE A 83 9.95 -12.61 -5.27
CA PHE A 83 9.17 -12.31 -4.05
C PHE A 83 9.25 -13.46 -3.08
N ASN A 84 9.53 -13.14 -1.83
CA ASN A 84 9.51 -14.06 -0.69
C ASN A 84 8.80 -13.41 0.47
N SER A 85 7.90 -14.14 1.10
CA SER A 85 7.20 -13.70 2.29
C SER A 85 7.09 -14.84 3.29
N THR A 86 7.19 -14.52 4.58
CA THR A 86 6.87 -15.44 5.67
C THR A 86 5.99 -14.71 6.66
N PHE A 87 4.89 -15.33 7.03
CA PHE A 87 3.92 -14.75 7.94
C PHE A 87 3.33 -15.78 8.89
N TYR A 88 2.97 -15.27 10.02
CA TYR A 88 2.34 -16.00 11.11
C TYR A 88 0.84 -15.71 11.11
N MET A 89 0.04 -16.74 11.27
CA MET A 89 -1.40 -16.65 11.39
C MET A 89 -1.86 -17.12 12.76
N MET A 90 -2.84 -16.42 13.33
CA MET A 90 -3.47 -16.73 14.59
C MET A 90 -4.92 -16.26 14.55
N LYS A 91 -5.84 -17.05 15.12
CA LYS A 91 -7.22 -16.57 15.28
C LYS A 91 -7.29 -15.46 16.33
N THR A 92 -8.29 -14.59 16.22
CA THR A 92 -8.50 -13.46 17.16
C THR A 92 -8.73 -13.90 18.60
N ASP A 93 -9.12 -15.15 18.82
CA ASP A 93 -9.22 -15.77 20.15
C ASP A 93 -7.88 -16.33 20.70
N GLY A 94 -6.78 -16.15 19.94
CA GLY A 94 -5.45 -16.61 20.32
C GLY A 94 -5.15 -18.07 19.98
N THR A 95 -6.05 -18.77 19.33
CA THR A 95 -5.89 -20.19 18.95
C THR A 95 -5.34 -20.37 17.54
N SER A 96 -5.13 -21.63 17.12
CA SER A 96 -4.81 -22.05 15.74
C SER A 96 -3.57 -21.38 15.15
N LYS A 97 -2.52 -21.25 15.94
CA LYS A 97 -1.24 -20.61 15.58
C LYS A 97 -0.44 -21.43 14.57
N HIS A 98 -0.04 -20.84 13.46
CA HIS A 98 0.82 -21.48 12.46
C HIS A 98 1.49 -20.46 11.54
N THR A 99 2.41 -20.92 10.69
CA THR A 99 3.22 -20.08 9.80
C THR A 99 3.06 -20.55 8.36
N HIS A 100 3.05 -19.59 7.44
CA HIS A 100 3.12 -19.81 6.01
C HIS A 100 4.27 -19.05 5.38
N SER A 101 4.74 -19.55 4.24
CA SER A 101 5.67 -18.83 3.36
C SER A 101 5.14 -18.85 1.94
N ILE A 102 5.39 -17.76 1.22
CA ILE A 102 5.20 -17.62 -0.22
C ILE A 102 6.60 -17.41 -0.81
N TYR A 103 6.99 -18.22 -1.78
CA TYR A 103 8.32 -18.17 -2.38
C TYR A 103 8.28 -18.67 -3.84
N ASP A 104 9.42 -18.63 -4.53
CA ASP A 104 9.56 -19.01 -5.94
C ASP A 104 8.58 -18.28 -6.86
N PHE A 105 8.31 -17.00 -6.57
CA PHE A 105 7.46 -16.19 -7.42
C PHE A 105 8.08 -16.02 -8.80
N LYS A 106 7.31 -16.37 -9.84
CA LYS A 106 7.66 -16.24 -11.24
C LYS A 106 6.59 -15.43 -11.96
N VAL A 107 6.98 -14.31 -12.55
CA VAL A 107 6.06 -13.50 -13.35
C VAL A 107 5.69 -14.21 -14.65
N ASN A 108 4.42 -14.08 -15.06
CA ASN A 108 3.90 -14.61 -16.31
C ASN A 108 3.94 -13.58 -17.45
N ALA A 109 4.06 -12.30 -17.12
CA ALA A 109 4.07 -11.18 -18.04
C ALA A 109 4.80 -9.97 -17.43
N ASP A 110 5.14 -9.00 -18.26
CA ASP A 110 5.74 -7.75 -17.80
C ASP A 110 4.85 -7.04 -16.75
N PRO A 111 5.47 -6.33 -15.80
CA PRO A 111 4.75 -5.54 -14.81
C PRO A 111 3.79 -4.52 -15.46
N ILE A 112 2.57 -4.44 -14.94
CA ILE A 112 1.59 -3.45 -15.39
C ILE A 112 1.69 -2.21 -14.52
N LEU A 113 2.16 -1.10 -15.11
CA LEU A 113 2.22 0.20 -14.45
C LEU A 113 0.91 0.94 -14.62
N ASN A 114 0.23 1.25 -13.55
CA ASN A 114 -0.96 2.09 -13.56
C ASN A 114 -0.63 3.48 -13.00
N THR A 115 -0.46 4.44 -13.90
CA THR A 115 -0.07 5.81 -13.55
C THR A 115 -1.18 6.59 -12.86
N SER A 116 -2.45 6.21 -13.04
CA SER A 116 -3.59 6.94 -12.45
C SER A 116 -3.66 6.81 -10.93
N ASN A 117 -3.26 5.67 -10.38
CA ASN A 117 -3.24 5.40 -8.94
C ASN A 117 -1.85 5.04 -8.41
N ASN A 118 -0.81 5.31 -9.21
CA ASN A 118 0.58 5.02 -8.87
C ASN A 118 0.76 3.57 -8.35
N SER A 119 0.29 2.59 -9.10
CA SER A 119 0.41 1.18 -8.71
C SER A 119 1.12 0.35 -9.77
N THR A 120 1.84 -0.67 -9.29
CA THR A 120 2.48 -1.69 -10.13
C THR A 120 1.87 -3.04 -9.84
N ILE A 121 1.36 -3.71 -10.86
CA ILE A 121 0.73 -5.03 -10.75
C ILE A 121 1.65 -6.07 -11.37
N LEU A 122 1.97 -7.10 -10.59
CA LEU A 122 2.77 -8.25 -10.98
C LEU A 122 1.87 -9.49 -10.95
N ASN A 123 1.69 -10.13 -12.10
CA ASN A 123 0.95 -11.40 -12.20
C ASN A 123 1.92 -12.53 -12.42
N GLY A 124 1.76 -13.62 -11.67
CA GLY A 124 2.66 -14.75 -11.74
C GLY A 124 2.12 -15.99 -11.02
N THR A 125 3.04 -16.88 -10.73
CA THR A 125 2.80 -18.05 -9.89
C THR A 125 3.81 -18.10 -8.77
N SER A 126 3.43 -18.69 -7.63
CA SER A 126 4.32 -18.90 -6.48
C SER A 126 4.12 -20.28 -5.86
N THR A 127 5.03 -20.67 -4.98
CA THR A 127 4.88 -21.81 -4.08
C THR A 127 4.40 -21.28 -2.72
N VAL A 128 3.38 -21.92 -2.16
CA VAL A 128 2.79 -21.55 -0.85
C VAL A 128 2.86 -22.74 0.09
N THR A 129 3.42 -22.55 1.29
CA THR A 129 3.43 -23.63 2.30
C THR A 129 2.03 -23.82 2.88
N MET A 130 1.55 -25.05 2.90
CA MET A 130 0.28 -25.45 3.49
C MET A 130 0.50 -26.58 4.49
N LYS A 131 -0.52 -26.92 5.25
CA LYS A 131 -0.45 -27.99 6.26
C LYS A 131 -0.03 -29.34 5.69
N GLU A 132 -0.54 -29.67 4.51
CA GLU A 132 -0.27 -30.95 3.83
C GLU A 132 1.01 -30.93 2.97
N GLY A 133 1.76 -29.85 3.02
CA GLY A 133 2.97 -29.61 2.23
C GLY A 133 2.84 -28.41 1.30
N PRO A 134 3.93 -28.05 0.61
CA PRO A 134 3.91 -26.93 -0.32
C PRO A 134 2.99 -27.17 -1.51
N VAL A 135 2.24 -26.14 -1.90
CA VAL A 135 1.45 -26.09 -3.13
C VAL A 135 2.20 -25.22 -4.12
N ASN A 136 2.57 -25.83 -5.26
CA ASN A 136 3.28 -25.15 -6.33
C ASN A 136 2.31 -24.52 -7.34
N ASP A 137 2.84 -23.60 -8.14
CA ASP A 137 2.13 -22.96 -9.26
C ASP A 137 0.79 -22.34 -8.83
N VAL A 138 0.76 -21.73 -7.63
CA VAL A 138 -0.39 -20.96 -7.15
C VAL A 138 -0.43 -19.65 -7.92
N PRO A 139 -1.49 -19.36 -8.71
CA PRO A 139 -1.64 -18.06 -9.33
C PRO A 139 -1.61 -16.97 -8.27
N THR A 140 -0.71 -16.03 -8.45
CA THR A 140 -0.38 -15.00 -7.45
C THR A 140 -0.35 -13.64 -8.14
N GLN A 141 -1.10 -12.70 -7.63
CA GLN A 141 -1.00 -11.29 -8.02
C GLN A 141 -0.42 -10.49 -6.87
N ILE A 142 0.60 -9.71 -7.16
CA ILE A 142 1.19 -8.77 -6.20
C ILE A 142 0.96 -7.36 -6.74
N THR A 143 0.37 -6.49 -5.93
CA THR A 143 0.17 -5.09 -6.29
C THR A 143 0.94 -4.20 -5.31
N LEU A 144 1.86 -3.42 -5.83
CA LEU A 144 2.50 -2.32 -5.11
C LEU A 144 1.64 -1.08 -5.27
N LEU A 145 1.29 -0.44 -4.17
CA LEU A 145 0.45 0.76 -4.10
C LEU A 145 1.34 1.95 -3.73
N GLY A 146 1.86 2.62 -4.73
CA GLY A 146 2.90 3.64 -4.55
C GLY A 146 4.15 3.04 -3.90
N ASP A 147 4.68 3.78 -2.95
CA ASP A 147 5.81 3.40 -2.10
C ASP A 147 5.40 2.96 -0.68
N SER A 148 4.09 2.81 -0.43
CA SER A 148 3.56 2.71 0.92
C SER A 148 2.98 1.34 1.25
N ALA A 149 2.27 0.70 0.33
CA ALA A 149 1.53 -0.52 0.61
C ALA A 149 1.73 -1.61 -0.44
N ILE A 150 1.50 -2.84 -0.02
CA ILE A 150 1.46 -4.02 -0.87
C ILE A 150 0.16 -4.79 -0.61
N ASN A 151 -0.39 -5.39 -1.64
CA ASN A 151 -1.35 -6.46 -1.49
C ASN A 151 -0.90 -7.71 -2.26
N ILE A 152 -1.24 -8.87 -1.72
CA ILE A 152 -0.92 -10.19 -2.27
C ILE A 152 -2.21 -10.96 -2.39
N MET A 153 -2.59 -11.30 -3.61
CA MET A 153 -3.75 -12.13 -3.89
C MET A 153 -3.29 -13.51 -4.33
N LEU A 154 -3.75 -14.53 -3.67
CA LEU A 154 -3.52 -15.93 -4.02
C LEU A 154 -4.81 -16.52 -4.60
N GLU A 155 -4.70 -17.42 -5.58
CA GLU A 155 -5.86 -18.14 -6.09
C GLU A 155 -6.49 -19.00 -4.98
N PRO A 156 -7.71 -18.67 -4.50
CA PRO A 156 -8.27 -19.27 -3.30
C PRO A 156 -8.44 -20.79 -3.38
N THR A 157 -8.85 -21.29 -4.54
CA THR A 157 -9.09 -22.73 -4.75
C THR A 157 -7.81 -23.56 -4.66
N LYS A 158 -6.67 -22.99 -5.01
CA LYS A 158 -5.36 -23.64 -4.93
C LYS A 158 -4.87 -23.79 -3.49
N VAL A 159 -5.28 -22.89 -2.62
CA VAL A 159 -4.87 -22.85 -1.21
C VAL A 159 -6.02 -23.23 -0.26
N ASN A 160 -7.00 -24.00 -0.76
CA ASN A 160 -8.16 -24.48 0.01
C ASN A 160 -8.94 -23.36 0.72
N ASN A 161 -9.04 -22.18 0.11
CA ASN A 161 -9.64 -20.95 0.66
C ASN A 161 -9.06 -20.54 2.03
N HIS A 162 -7.82 -20.94 2.34
CA HIS A 162 -7.22 -20.78 3.66
C HIS A 162 -6.99 -19.31 4.05
N PHE A 163 -6.73 -18.45 3.06
CA PHE A 163 -6.49 -17.02 3.25
C PHE A 163 -7.70 -16.15 2.95
N ASP A 164 -8.92 -16.75 2.91
CA ASP A 164 -10.12 -16.10 2.39
C ASP A 164 -10.01 -15.77 0.88
N ASN A 165 -10.98 -15.06 0.36
CA ASN A 165 -10.99 -14.60 -1.03
C ASN A 165 -10.48 -13.16 -1.19
N GLY A 166 -9.93 -12.60 -0.12
CA GLY A 166 -9.40 -11.24 -0.07
C GLY A 166 -7.88 -11.19 -0.18
N PRO A 167 -7.31 -10.02 -0.47
CA PRO A 167 -5.87 -9.84 -0.48
C PRO A 167 -5.27 -9.83 0.92
N ILE A 168 -4.05 -10.35 1.03
CA ILE A 168 -3.19 -10.18 2.20
C ILE A 168 -2.50 -8.82 2.05
N TYR A 169 -2.69 -7.93 3.02
CA TYR A 169 -2.13 -6.59 3.01
C TYR A 169 -0.83 -6.49 3.78
N GLY A 170 -0.01 -5.53 3.37
CA GLY A 170 1.21 -5.16 4.06
C GLY A 170 1.61 -3.72 3.74
N ASN A 171 2.69 -3.27 4.32
CA ASN A 171 3.31 -1.99 4.03
C ASN A 171 4.76 -2.16 3.57
N GLN A 172 5.25 -1.19 2.81
CA GLN A 172 6.61 -1.19 2.24
C GLN A 172 7.66 -0.66 3.21
N HIS A 173 7.28 -0.43 4.47
CA HIS A 173 8.19 0.03 5.51
C HIS A 173 8.30 -1.01 6.61
N LEU A 174 9.51 -1.28 7.05
CA LEU A 174 9.76 -1.99 8.30
C LEU A 174 9.94 -0.94 9.40
N ILE A 175 9.29 -1.13 10.52
CA ILE A 175 9.41 -0.22 11.68
C ILE A 175 10.87 -0.04 12.11
N CYS A 176 11.71 -1.04 11.88
CA CYS A 176 13.14 -0.98 12.15
C CYS A 176 13.91 0.01 11.29
N VAL A 177 13.40 0.34 10.10
CA VAL A 177 13.96 1.35 9.21
C VAL A 177 13.58 2.74 9.70
N GLU A 178 12.31 2.91 10.07
CA GLU A 178 11.77 4.19 10.55
C GLU A 178 12.19 4.49 12.01
N VAL A 179 12.27 3.46 12.84
CA VAL A 179 12.63 3.57 14.26
C VAL A 179 13.66 2.49 14.62
N PRO A 180 14.95 2.67 14.26
CA PRO A 180 15.99 1.64 14.42
C PRO A 180 16.19 1.14 15.86
N SER A 181 15.78 1.92 16.85
CA SER A 181 15.89 1.55 18.28
C SER A 181 15.02 0.36 18.66
N TYR A 182 13.97 0.05 17.91
CA TYR A 182 13.09 -1.09 18.18
C TYR A 182 13.65 -2.45 17.74
N CYS A 183 14.74 -2.47 16.97
CA CYS A 183 15.29 -3.69 16.38
C CYS A 183 16.75 -3.98 16.81
N LYS A 184 17.16 -3.42 17.92
CA LYS A 184 18.48 -3.67 18.55
C LYS A 184 18.41 -4.83 19.55
#